data_a81d42f5a44f98d75f0bff068648e21b
#
_entry.id   a81d42f5a44f98d75f0bff068648e21b
#
_cell.length_a   1.000
_cell.length_b   1.000
_cell.length_c   1.000
_cell.angle_alpha   90.00
_cell.angle_beta   90.00
_cell.angle_gamma   90.00
#
_symmetry.space_group_name_H-M   'P 1'
#
loop_
_entity.id
_entity.type
_entity.pdbx_description
1 polymer ?
#
loop_
_entity_poly.entity_id
_entity_poly.type
_entity_poly.pdbx_seq_one_letter_code
_entity_poly.pdbx_strand_id
1 'polypeptide(L)'
;MSNPLMGGDGIEASTEISIEAQVTEETAIIHNGSMGYAPEMTSTYSIRYREYAEAIWEIEEEGIPVIQARIADWLGVSRASVSEMVRRMADEGLLTAEDGIELTEEGRHLAAVIVRRHRLAERFLSDVLKLPWDKVHAEAEVWETTISDQVEEAMWAVLEDPKTCPHGNPIPGAGYKPPKMKQLSEIEPGESMRLERISEELELDAEMMKYLDDSGLRPDAKVELVHRDPHGALTVRVNGTPVGVGTFAAARLFVSE
;
A
#
# COMPACT_ATOMS: atom_id res chain seq x y z
N MET A 1 -4.06 -26.93 73.08
CA MET A 1 -5.47 -27.30 72.79
C MET A 1 -5.93 -26.51 71.66
N SER A 2 -6.20 -27.23 70.56
CA SER A 2 -7.23 -27.02 69.56
C SER A 2 -7.06 -25.86 68.55
N ASN A 3 -6.62 -26.26 67.38
CA ASN A 3 -7.12 -25.91 66.03
C ASN A 3 -8.67 -25.90 65.99
N PRO A 4 -9.37 -25.39 65.03
CA PRO A 4 -9.12 -25.42 63.58
C PRO A 4 -9.66 -24.25 62.73
N LEU A 5 -9.17 -24.15 61.50
CA LEU A 5 -9.81 -24.40 60.22
C LEU A 5 -10.62 -23.31 59.53
N MET A 6 -10.23 -23.18 58.27
CA MET A 6 -11.01 -23.13 57.02
C MET A 6 -11.55 -21.78 56.67
N GLY A 7 -11.43 -21.38 55.54
CA GLY A 7 -11.30 -21.83 54.14
C GLY A 7 -11.89 -20.74 53.34
N GLY A 8 -11.60 -20.72 52.13
CA GLY A 8 -12.36 -19.85 51.23
C GLY A 8 -11.62 -19.59 49.96
N ASP A 9 -11.46 -20.63 49.24
CA ASP A 9 -11.07 -20.67 47.86
C ASP A 9 -12.13 -20.10 46.94
N GLY A 10 -11.64 -19.53 45.89
CA GLY A 10 -12.30 -19.66 44.61
C GLY A 10 -13.25 -18.54 44.24
N ILE A 11 -12.71 -17.55 43.61
CA ILE A 11 -13.35 -16.89 42.45
C ILE A 11 -12.24 -16.07 41.75
N GLU A 12 -11.36 -16.71 40.99
CA GLU A 12 -10.48 -16.03 40.04
C GLU A 12 -10.22 -16.81 38.76
N ALA A 13 -10.90 -17.92 38.55
CA ALA A 13 -10.71 -18.74 37.35
C ALA A 13 -11.79 -18.58 36.26
N SER A 14 -12.76 -17.68 36.44
CA SER A 14 -13.90 -17.57 35.50
C SER A 14 -13.87 -16.33 34.63
N THR A 15 -12.90 -15.44 34.80
CA THR A 15 -12.89 -14.17 34.02
C THR A 15 -11.90 -14.19 32.85
N GLU A 16 -10.91 -15.06 32.86
CA GLU A 16 -9.94 -15.16 31.77
C GLU A 16 -10.44 -15.98 30.57
N ILE A 17 -11.37 -16.90 30.78
CA ILE A 17 -11.88 -17.76 29.69
C ILE A 17 -12.90 -17.01 28.80
N SER A 18 -13.46 -15.90 29.25
CA SER A 18 -14.46 -15.15 28.49
C SER A 18 -13.87 -14.08 27.57
N ILE A 19 -12.57 -13.80 27.64
CA ILE A 19 -11.93 -12.81 26.77
C ILE A 19 -11.32 -13.48 25.54
N GLU A 20 -10.94 -14.76 25.61
CA GLU A 20 -10.41 -15.49 24.46
C GLU A 20 -11.47 -15.96 23.45
N ALA A 21 -12.73 -15.99 23.82
CA ALA A 21 -13.80 -16.48 22.95
C ALA A 21 -14.49 -15.41 22.09
N GLN A 22 -14.05 -14.14 22.14
CA GLN A 22 -14.59 -13.03 21.31
C GLN A 22 -13.56 -12.35 20.42
N VAL A 23 -12.38 -12.96 20.27
CA VAL A 23 -11.44 -12.56 19.21
C VAL A 23 -11.95 -13.21 17.93
N THR A 24 -12.71 -12.46 17.15
CA THR A 24 -13.08 -12.87 15.79
C THR A 24 -11.80 -13.13 14.99
N GLU A 25 -11.85 -14.05 14.01
CA GLU A 25 -10.70 -14.42 13.17
C GLU A 25 -9.95 -13.23 12.57
N GLU A 26 -10.61 -12.08 12.39
CA GLU A 26 -9.99 -10.81 12.01
C GLU A 26 -8.98 -10.23 13.03
N THR A 27 -9.12 -10.56 14.31
CA THR A 27 -8.22 -10.02 15.37
C THR A 27 -7.06 -10.96 15.66
N ALA A 28 -7.16 -12.24 15.30
CA ALA A 28 -6.08 -13.23 15.46
C ALA A 28 -4.92 -13.01 14.48
N ILE A 29 -5.08 -12.12 13.50
CA ILE A 29 -4.09 -11.81 12.46
C ILE A 29 -3.08 -10.73 12.91
N ILE A 30 -3.31 -10.07 14.05
CA ILE A 30 -2.44 -8.99 14.52
C ILE A 30 -1.74 -9.38 15.83
N HIS A 31 -0.81 -10.32 15.76
CA HIS A 31 0.21 -10.47 16.81
C HIS A 31 1.55 -9.99 16.25
N ASN A 32 2.05 -8.90 16.83
CA ASN A 32 3.39 -8.35 16.62
C ASN A 32 3.74 -7.75 15.24
N GLY A 33 2.82 -7.02 14.59
CA GLY A 33 3.14 -6.37 13.30
C GLY A 33 3.33 -7.35 12.12
N SER A 34 3.39 -8.63 12.38
CA SER A 34 3.37 -9.71 11.40
C SER A 34 1.91 -10.12 11.20
N MET A 35 1.34 -9.81 10.07
CA MET A 35 0.16 -10.54 9.60
C MET A 35 0.58 -12.00 9.53
N GLY A 36 -0.08 -12.89 10.31
CA GLY A 36 0.21 -14.32 10.34
C GLY A 36 -0.17 -15.04 9.05
N TYR A 37 0.36 -14.55 7.93
CA TYR A 37 0.30 -15.23 6.65
C TYR A 37 1.25 -16.42 6.71
N ALA A 38 0.74 -17.61 6.39
CA ALA A 38 1.58 -18.79 6.36
C ALA A 38 2.78 -18.55 5.41
N PRO A 39 4.02 -18.67 5.89
CA PRO A 39 5.24 -18.37 5.10
C PRO A 39 5.35 -19.21 3.82
N GLU A 40 4.59 -20.28 3.73
CA GLU A 40 4.58 -21.20 2.59
C GLU A 40 3.85 -20.64 1.35
N MET A 41 2.95 -19.68 1.49
CA MET A 41 2.10 -19.23 0.37
C MET A 41 2.87 -18.45 -0.70
N THR A 42 3.74 -17.51 -0.29
CA THR A 42 4.50 -16.73 -1.28
C THR A 42 5.54 -17.54 -2.02
N SER A 43 6.06 -18.64 -1.43
CA SER A 43 6.99 -19.55 -2.12
C SER A 43 6.27 -20.48 -3.11
N THR A 44 4.98 -20.69 -2.97
CA THR A 44 4.18 -21.60 -3.80
C THR A 44 3.89 -21.02 -5.18
N TYR A 45 3.69 -19.69 -5.25
CA TYR A 45 3.36 -19.02 -6.50
C TYR A 45 4.61 -18.44 -7.19
N SER A 46 4.64 -18.56 -8.52
CA SER A 46 5.72 -17.99 -9.32
C SER A 46 5.75 -16.46 -9.22
N ILE A 47 6.91 -15.86 -9.50
CA ILE A 47 7.09 -14.39 -9.53
C ILE A 47 6.00 -13.74 -10.37
N ARG A 48 5.64 -14.29 -11.53
CA ARG A 48 4.60 -13.73 -12.39
C ARG A 48 3.21 -13.65 -11.75
N TYR A 49 2.83 -14.64 -10.92
CA TYR A 49 1.55 -14.56 -10.19
C TYR A 49 1.55 -13.38 -9.20
N ARG A 50 2.70 -13.13 -8.59
CA ARG A 50 2.90 -12.03 -7.63
C ARG A 50 2.79 -10.69 -8.33
N GLU A 51 3.54 -10.47 -9.41
CA GLU A 51 3.49 -9.25 -10.23
C GLU A 51 2.06 -8.91 -10.68
N TYR A 52 1.28 -9.92 -11.10
CA TYR A 52 -0.10 -9.69 -11.51
C TYR A 52 -1.04 -9.41 -10.33
N ALA A 53 -0.86 -10.10 -9.21
CA ALA A 53 -1.66 -9.86 -8.00
C ALA A 53 -1.40 -8.45 -7.43
N GLU A 54 -0.16 -8.01 -7.42
CA GLU A 54 0.28 -6.69 -7.05
C GLU A 54 -0.32 -5.62 -7.97
N ALA A 55 -0.13 -5.72 -9.27
CA ALA A 55 -0.70 -4.77 -10.24
C ALA A 55 -2.23 -4.66 -10.13
N ILE A 56 -2.95 -5.77 -9.90
CA ILE A 56 -4.39 -5.75 -9.69
C ILE A 56 -4.74 -5.01 -8.39
N TRP A 57 -4.01 -5.28 -7.30
CA TRP A 57 -4.18 -4.58 -6.03
C TRP A 57 -4.00 -3.07 -6.18
N GLU A 58 -2.93 -2.65 -6.82
CA GLU A 58 -2.59 -1.24 -7.02
C GLU A 58 -3.62 -0.52 -7.89
N ILE A 59 -4.07 -1.15 -8.98
CA ILE A 59 -5.15 -0.61 -9.83
C ILE A 59 -6.46 -0.48 -9.03
N GLU A 60 -6.81 -1.45 -8.19
CA GLU A 60 -7.97 -1.37 -7.30
C GLU A 60 -7.83 -0.24 -6.28
N GLU A 61 -6.65 -0.07 -5.70
CA GLU A 61 -6.36 0.97 -4.70
C GLU A 61 -6.47 2.40 -5.28
N GLU A 62 -6.21 2.55 -6.58
CA GLU A 62 -6.46 3.80 -7.31
C GLU A 62 -7.94 4.07 -7.59
N GLY A 63 -8.83 3.12 -7.27
CA GLY A 63 -10.27 3.25 -7.52
C GLY A 63 -10.66 3.17 -9.00
N ILE A 64 -9.80 2.61 -9.83
CA ILE A 64 -10.03 2.48 -11.28
C ILE A 64 -10.38 1.05 -11.65
N PRO A 65 -11.27 0.83 -12.64
CA PRO A 65 -11.68 -0.52 -13.01
C PRO A 65 -10.51 -1.40 -13.46
N VAL A 66 -10.41 -2.60 -12.90
CA VAL A 66 -9.42 -3.59 -13.29
C VAL A 66 -9.86 -4.27 -14.57
N ILE A 67 -9.22 -3.92 -15.68
CA ILE A 67 -9.45 -4.52 -17.01
C ILE A 67 -8.14 -5.02 -17.60
N GLN A 68 -8.20 -6.06 -18.44
CA GLN A 68 -7.01 -6.65 -19.04
C GLN A 68 -6.11 -5.64 -19.80
N ALA A 69 -6.72 -4.63 -20.42
CA ALA A 69 -5.96 -3.60 -21.13
C ALA A 69 -5.08 -2.80 -20.16
N ARG A 70 -5.62 -2.44 -18.99
CA ARG A 70 -4.89 -1.66 -17.97
C ARG A 70 -3.80 -2.49 -17.30
N ILE A 71 -4.07 -3.75 -16.98
CA ILE A 71 -3.04 -4.66 -16.47
C ILE A 71 -1.90 -4.80 -17.49
N ALA A 72 -2.24 -4.86 -18.80
CA ALA A 72 -1.23 -4.94 -19.86
C ALA A 72 -0.35 -3.69 -19.93
N ASP A 73 -0.97 -2.51 -19.82
CA ASP A 73 -0.27 -1.22 -19.82
C ASP A 73 0.58 -1.07 -18.55
N TRP A 74 0.05 -1.47 -17.39
CA TRP A 74 0.75 -1.41 -16.09
C TRP A 74 2.02 -2.26 -16.06
N LEU A 75 1.89 -3.51 -16.50
CA LEU A 75 3.01 -4.47 -16.50
C LEU A 75 3.89 -4.41 -17.76
N GLY A 76 3.56 -3.57 -18.74
CA GLY A 76 4.30 -3.49 -20.00
C GLY A 76 4.25 -4.78 -20.84
N VAL A 77 3.17 -5.57 -20.72
CA VAL A 77 3.02 -6.88 -21.39
C VAL A 77 1.90 -6.88 -22.44
N SER A 78 1.85 -7.93 -23.27
CA SER A 78 0.78 -8.05 -24.27
C SER A 78 -0.56 -8.40 -23.64
N ARG A 79 -1.68 -7.93 -24.24
CA ARG A 79 -3.03 -8.33 -23.82
C ARG A 79 -3.26 -9.85 -23.89
N ALA A 80 -2.60 -10.55 -24.81
CA ALA A 80 -2.67 -12.00 -24.89
C ALA A 80 -2.03 -12.66 -23.66
N SER A 81 -0.88 -12.14 -23.20
CA SER A 81 -0.22 -12.61 -21.97
C SER A 81 -1.11 -12.37 -20.74
N VAL A 82 -1.77 -11.20 -20.67
CA VAL A 82 -2.70 -10.89 -19.57
C VAL A 82 -3.88 -11.86 -19.60
N SER A 83 -4.52 -12.07 -20.76
CA SER A 83 -5.67 -12.96 -20.87
C SER A 83 -5.33 -14.40 -20.44
N GLU A 84 -4.14 -14.89 -20.80
CA GLU A 84 -3.69 -16.21 -20.37
C GLU A 84 -3.44 -16.25 -18.86
N MET A 85 -2.79 -15.23 -18.28
CA MET A 85 -2.47 -15.20 -16.85
C MET A 85 -3.73 -15.05 -16.01
N VAL A 86 -4.64 -14.15 -16.38
CA VAL A 86 -5.93 -13.99 -15.69
C VAL A 86 -6.70 -15.32 -15.64
N ARG A 87 -6.74 -16.06 -16.76
CA ARG A 87 -7.38 -17.39 -16.76
C ARG A 87 -6.69 -18.36 -15.82
N ARG A 88 -5.35 -18.42 -15.84
CA ARG A 88 -4.58 -19.30 -14.93
C ARG A 88 -4.80 -18.94 -13.46
N MET A 89 -4.76 -17.65 -13.12
CA MET A 89 -4.99 -17.19 -11.75
C MET A 89 -6.41 -17.48 -11.29
N ALA A 90 -7.39 -17.42 -12.19
CA ALA A 90 -8.78 -17.81 -11.89
C ALA A 90 -8.88 -19.34 -11.68
N ASP A 91 -8.23 -20.15 -12.51
CA ASP A 91 -8.18 -21.61 -12.37
C ASP A 91 -7.49 -22.04 -11.03
N GLU A 92 -6.55 -21.23 -10.52
CA GLU A 92 -5.88 -21.42 -9.23
C GLU A 92 -6.66 -20.80 -8.04
N GLY A 93 -7.79 -20.16 -8.29
CA GLY A 93 -8.62 -19.56 -7.25
C GLY A 93 -8.12 -18.21 -6.70
N LEU A 94 -7.17 -17.56 -7.38
CA LEU A 94 -6.64 -16.24 -6.96
C LEU A 94 -7.47 -15.08 -7.47
N LEU A 95 -8.26 -15.27 -8.53
CA LEU A 95 -9.11 -14.26 -9.15
C LEU A 95 -10.52 -14.79 -9.38
N THR A 96 -11.48 -13.87 -9.39
CA THR A 96 -12.75 -14.01 -10.10
C THR A 96 -12.68 -13.24 -11.41
N ALA A 97 -13.30 -13.76 -12.48
CA ALA A 97 -13.26 -13.14 -13.81
C ALA A 97 -14.61 -13.19 -14.54
N GLU A 98 -15.71 -13.48 -13.83
CA GLU A 98 -17.05 -13.60 -14.43
C GLU A 98 -17.68 -12.22 -14.68
N ASP A 99 -17.66 -11.34 -13.68
CA ASP A 99 -18.28 -10.00 -13.73
C ASP A 99 -17.23 -8.85 -13.69
N GLY A 100 -15.95 -9.18 -13.83
CA GLY A 100 -14.80 -8.29 -13.69
C GLY A 100 -13.60 -9.06 -13.19
N ILE A 101 -12.41 -8.45 -13.23
CA ILE A 101 -11.22 -9.05 -12.65
C ILE A 101 -11.11 -8.54 -11.23
N GLU A 102 -11.27 -9.44 -10.26
CA GLU A 102 -11.17 -9.14 -8.84
C GLU A 102 -10.33 -10.19 -8.13
N LEU A 103 -9.51 -9.76 -7.17
CA LEU A 103 -8.77 -10.67 -6.31
C LEU A 103 -9.73 -11.40 -5.36
N THR A 104 -9.60 -12.73 -5.27
CA THR A 104 -10.22 -13.52 -4.18
C THR A 104 -9.55 -13.20 -2.84
N GLU A 105 -10.03 -13.78 -1.74
CA GLU A 105 -9.36 -13.68 -0.44
C GLU A 105 -7.91 -14.18 -0.50
N GLU A 106 -7.69 -15.33 -1.15
CA GLU A 106 -6.36 -15.90 -1.40
C GLU A 106 -5.49 -14.96 -2.24
N GLY A 107 -6.04 -14.43 -3.34
CA GLY A 107 -5.35 -13.47 -4.21
C GLY A 107 -5.01 -12.19 -3.49
N ARG A 108 -5.91 -11.67 -2.64
CA ARG A 108 -5.64 -10.49 -1.80
C ARG A 108 -4.54 -10.75 -0.79
N HIS A 109 -4.49 -11.92 -0.20
CA HIS A 109 -3.42 -12.35 0.67
C HIS A 109 -2.07 -12.33 -0.04
N LEU A 110 -2.00 -12.93 -1.24
CA LEU A 110 -0.79 -12.94 -2.05
C LEU A 110 -0.33 -11.51 -2.38
N ALA A 111 -1.23 -10.68 -2.89
CA ALA A 111 -0.96 -9.28 -3.21
C ALA A 111 -0.49 -8.48 -2.00
N ALA A 112 -1.20 -8.59 -0.86
CA ALA A 112 -0.88 -7.87 0.36
C ALA A 112 0.54 -8.15 0.88
N VAL A 113 1.04 -9.37 0.73
CA VAL A 113 2.42 -9.70 1.13
C VAL A 113 3.44 -8.99 0.23
N ILE A 114 3.24 -8.99 -1.08
CA ILE A 114 4.18 -8.37 -2.02
C ILE A 114 4.15 -6.85 -1.85
N VAL A 115 2.98 -6.23 -1.92
CA VAL A 115 2.80 -4.78 -1.73
C VAL A 115 3.39 -4.33 -0.38
N ARG A 116 3.21 -5.11 0.69
CA ARG A 116 3.81 -4.80 2.00
C ARG A 116 5.32 -4.82 1.94
N ARG A 117 5.93 -5.84 1.32
CA ARG A 117 7.39 -5.94 1.17
C ARG A 117 7.95 -4.82 0.32
N HIS A 118 7.29 -4.51 -0.78
CA HIS A 118 7.62 -3.37 -1.64
C HIS A 118 7.67 -2.08 -0.82
N ARG A 119 6.56 -1.71 -0.20
CA ARG A 119 6.42 -0.45 0.56
C ARG A 119 7.31 -0.37 1.80
N LEU A 120 7.58 -1.52 2.45
CA LEU A 120 8.58 -1.59 3.52
C LEU A 120 10.00 -1.39 2.98
N ALA A 121 10.33 -1.98 1.82
CA ALA A 121 11.61 -1.79 1.18
C ALA A 121 11.83 -0.32 0.82
N GLU A 122 10.86 0.35 0.20
CA GLU A 122 10.92 1.78 -0.10
C GLU A 122 11.21 2.61 1.15
N ARG A 123 10.48 2.34 2.24
CA ARG A 123 10.67 3.05 3.51
C ARG A 123 12.05 2.79 4.09
N PHE A 124 12.53 1.55 4.06
CA PHE A 124 13.85 1.18 4.55
C PHE A 124 14.97 1.81 3.71
N LEU A 125 14.84 1.76 2.39
CA LEU A 125 15.78 2.38 1.45
C LEU A 125 15.87 3.89 1.67
N SER A 126 14.73 4.55 1.85
CA SER A 126 14.67 6.00 2.09
C SER A 126 15.17 6.37 3.49
N ASP A 127 14.60 5.77 4.55
CA ASP A 127 14.77 6.25 5.91
C ASP A 127 16.03 5.70 6.58
N VAL A 128 16.48 4.49 6.22
CA VAL A 128 17.67 3.86 6.80
C VAL A 128 18.88 4.00 5.88
N LEU A 129 18.77 3.61 4.62
CA LEU A 129 19.88 3.65 3.67
C LEU A 129 20.07 5.02 3.02
N LYS A 130 19.10 5.94 3.14
CA LYS A 130 19.17 7.31 2.61
C LYS A 130 19.30 7.36 1.09
N LEU A 131 18.70 6.40 0.38
CA LEU A 131 18.57 6.53 -1.06
C LEU A 131 17.73 7.78 -1.40
N PRO A 132 18.01 8.43 -2.55
CA PRO A 132 17.17 9.51 -3.04
C PRO A 132 15.72 9.06 -3.18
N TRP A 133 14.79 9.91 -2.75
CA TRP A 133 13.35 9.63 -2.71
C TRP A 133 12.78 9.21 -4.07
N ASP A 134 13.27 9.81 -5.16
CA ASP A 134 12.89 9.50 -6.54
C ASP A 134 13.48 8.19 -7.09
N LYS A 135 14.22 7.43 -6.28
CA LYS A 135 14.91 6.19 -6.68
C LYS A 135 14.49 4.96 -5.90
N VAL A 136 13.78 5.13 -4.80
CA VAL A 136 13.49 4.01 -3.90
C VAL A 136 12.53 2.99 -4.52
N HIS A 137 11.56 3.43 -5.33
CA HIS A 137 10.59 2.56 -5.98
C HIS A 137 11.28 1.51 -6.87
N ALA A 138 12.07 1.94 -7.84
CA ALA A 138 12.76 1.03 -8.76
C ALA A 138 13.72 0.04 -8.05
N GLU A 139 14.28 0.41 -6.89
CA GLU A 139 15.11 -0.49 -6.10
C GLU A 139 14.25 -1.44 -5.27
N ALA A 140 13.10 -0.98 -4.77
CA ALA A 140 12.15 -1.79 -4.01
C ALA A 140 11.54 -2.92 -4.87
N GLU A 141 11.24 -2.67 -6.15
CA GLU A 141 10.82 -3.72 -7.12
C GLU A 141 11.81 -4.90 -7.19
N VAL A 142 13.11 -4.62 -7.07
CA VAL A 142 14.13 -5.68 -7.03
C VAL A 142 14.11 -6.44 -5.70
N TRP A 143 13.88 -5.74 -4.60
CA TRP A 143 13.98 -6.29 -3.25
C TRP A 143 12.75 -7.12 -2.85
N GLU A 144 11.54 -6.70 -3.18
CA GLU A 144 10.27 -7.30 -2.74
C GLU A 144 10.18 -8.80 -2.98
N THR A 145 10.73 -9.28 -4.10
CA THR A 145 10.70 -10.71 -4.48
C THR A 145 11.67 -11.56 -3.67
N THR A 146 12.67 -10.96 -3.02
CA THR A 146 13.76 -11.64 -2.30
C THR A 146 13.71 -11.45 -0.79
N ILE A 147 12.90 -10.53 -0.29
CA ILE A 147 12.71 -10.30 1.15
C ILE A 147 12.06 -11.54 1.77
N SER A 148 12.75 -12.15 2.74
CA SER A 148 12.19 -13.22 3.55
C SER A 148 11.36 -12.66 4.71
N ASP A 149 10.50 -13.50 5.31
CA ASP A 149 9.70 -13.11 6.47
C ASP A 149 10.56 -12.55 7.62
N GLN A 150 11.72 -13.16 7.86
CA GLN A 150 12.65 -12.69 8.91
C GLN A 150 13.21 -11.29 8.60
N VAL A 151 13.50 -11.00 7.32
CA VAL A 151 13.98 -9.68 6.89
C VAL A 151 12.84 -8.67 6.98
N GLU A 152 11.64 -9.04 6.55
CA GLU A 152 10.43 -8.23 6.65
C GLU A 152 10.14 -7.82 8.10
N GLU A 153 10.17 -8.78 9.05
CA GLU A 153 10.01 -8.50 10.48
C GLU A 153 11.10 -7.58 11.04
N ALA A 154 12.35 -7.78 10.62
CA ALA A 154 13.47 -6.93 11.04
C ALA A 154 13.34 -5.50 10.47
N MET A 155 12.92 -5.34 9.23
CA MET A 155 12.66 -4.03 8.62
C MET A 155 11.52 -3.31 9.35
N TRP A 156 10.43 -4.02 9.65
CA TRP A 156 9.31 -3.48 10.41
C TRP A 156 9.75 -2.96 11.78
N ALA A 157 10.55 -3.73 12.50
CA ALA A 157 11.06 -3.36 13.82
C ALA A 157 12.00 -2.14 13.77
N VAL A 158 12.88 -2.07 12.77
CA VAL A 158 13.82 -0.94 12.59
C VAL A 158 13.08 0.35 12.22
N LEU A 159 11.99 0.23 11.46
CA LEU A 159 11.17 1.37 11.01
C LEU A 159 10.15 1.85 12.05
N GLU A 160 10.09 1.20 13.22
CA GLU A 160 9.22 1.58 14.34
C GLU A 160 7.73 1.67 13.96
N ASP A 161 7.21 0.60 13.34
CA ASP A 161 5.81 0.47 12.94
C ASP A 161 5.38 1.51 11.86
N PRO A 162 5.97 1.46 10.67
CA PRO A 162 5.69 2.40 9.59
C PRO A 162 4.26 2.22 9.08
N LYS A 163 3.60 3.32 8.71
CA LYS A 163 2.20 3.30 8.25
C LYS A 163 2.04 3.39 6.74
N THR A 164 2.95 4.11 6.11
CA THR A 164 2.96 4.35 4.67
C THR A 164 4.37 4.21 4.11
N CYS A 165 4.49 3.99 2.83
CA CYS A 165 5.75 4.15 2.10
C CYS A 165 6.17 5.64 2.01
N PRO A 166 7.35 5.99 1.49
CA PRO A 166 7.77 7.37 1.36
C PRO A 166 6.90 8.21 0.41
N HIS A 167 6.14 7.56 -0.47
CA HIS A 167 5.23 8.20 -1.43
C HIS A 167 3.80 8.33 -0.87
N GLY A 168 3.55 7.86 0.36
CA GLY A 168 2.29 7.99 1.07
C GLY A 168 1.33 6.81 0.91
N ASN A 169 1.70 5.78 0.15
CA ASN A 169 0.87 4.59 -0.05
C ASN A 169 0.83 3.73 1.22
N PRO A 170 -0.37 3.29 1.67
CA PRO A 170 -0.53 2.54 2.92
C PRO A 170 0.23 1.21 2.88
N ILE A 171 0.95 0.87 3.94
CA ILE A 171 1.57 -0.45 4.07
C ILE A 171 0.51 -1.45 4.54
N PRO A 172 0.21 -2.52 3.77
CA PRO A 172 -0.76 -3.53 4.17
C PRO A 172 -0.43 -4.14 5.53
N GLY A 173 -1.41 -4.21 6.42
CA GLY A 173 -1.21 -4.71 7.79
C GLY A 173 -0.78 -3.66 8.83
N ALA A 174 -0.43 -2.44 8.43
CA ALA A 174 -0.02 -1.35 9.32
C ALA A 174 -1.16 -0.76 10.18
N GLY A 175 -2.40 -1.17 9.96
CA GLY A 175 -3.56 -0.60 10.64
C GLY A 175 -3.78 0.89 10.33
N TYR A 176 -3.19 1.41 9.27
CA TYR A 176 -3.34 2.79 8.83
C TYR A 176 -4.71 3.02 8.21
N LYS A 177 -5.34 4.12 8.59
CA LYS A 177 -6.58 4.59 7.98
C LYS A 177 -6.28 5.94 7.33
N PRO A 178 -6.20 6.00 5.99
CA PRO A 178 -5.92 7.25 5.31
C PRO A 178 -7.02 8.28 5.59
N PRO A 179 -6.67 9.58 5.63
CA PRO A 179 -7.67 10.64 5.70
C PRO A 179 -8.56 10.61 4.45
N LYS A 180 -9.68 11.32 4.51
CA LYS A 180 -10.47 11.53 3.31
C LYS A 180 -9.67 12.39 2.33
N MET A 181 -9.34 11.81 1.19
CA MET A 181 -8.56 12.45 0.14
C MET A 181 -9.42 12.77 -1.08
N LYS A 182 -8.96 13.72 -1.87
CA LYS A 182 -9.43 14.00 -3.23
C LYS A 182 -8.20 14.16 -4.15
N GLN A 183 -8.40 14.02 -5.44
CA GLN A 183 -7.33 14.26 -6.40
C GLN A 183 -6.96 15.76 -6.42
N LEU A 184 -5.70 16.06 -6.67
CA LEU A 184 -5.24 17.45 -6.84
C LEU A 184 -5.99 18.14 -8.01
N SER A 185 -6.40 17.35 -9.00
CA SER A 185 -7.23 17.81 -10.12
C SER A 185 -8.61 18.31 -9.71
N GLU A 186 -9.10 17.99 -8.51
CA GLU A 186 -10.45 18.32 -8.04
C GLU A 186 -10.52 19.57 -7.13
N ILE A 187 -9.35 20.12 -6.74
CA ILE A 187 -9.33 21.30 -5.87
C ILE A 187 -9.54 22.59 -6.69
N GLU A 188 -10.05 23.64 -6.05
CA GLU A 188 -10.33 24.92 -6.69
C GLU A 188 -9.22 25.96 -6.45
N PRO A 189 -9.04 26.93 -7.37
CA PRO A 189 -8.06 27.99 -7.17
C PRO A 189 -8.26 28.74 -5.85
N GLY A 190 -7.18 28.88 -5.08
CA GLY A 190 -7.17 29.47 -3.74
C GLY A 190 -7.27 28.44 -2.60
N GLU A 191 -7.65 27.19 -2.88
CA GLU A 191 -7.60 26.12 -1.89
C GLU A 191 -6.14 25.73 -1.58
N SER A 192 -5.90 25.45 -0.31
CA SER A 192 -4.61 25.01 0.20
C SER A 192 -4.77 23.68 0.93
N MET A 193 -4.12 22.66 0.43
CA MET A 193 -4.26 21.28 0.86
C MET A 193 -2.89 20.69 1.23
N ARG A 194 -2.89 19.57 1.94
CA ARG A 194 -1.70 18.77 2.17
C ARG A 194 -1.64 17.63 1.17
N LEU A 195 -0.48 17.43 0.54
CA LEU A 195 -0.25 16.26 -0.29
C LEU A 195 -0.08 15.04 0.62
N GLU A 196 -0.92 14.04 0.44
CA GLU A 196 -0.92 12.83 1.25
C GLU A 196 -0.24 11.67 0.55
N ARG A 197 -0.54 11.50 -0.75
CA ARG A 197 -0.15 10.31 -1.49
C ARG A 197 0.11 10.63 -2.96
N ILE A 198 1.10 9.94 -3.50
CA ILE A 198 1.39 9.84 -4.93
C ILE A 198 0.97 8.44 -5.37
N SER A 199 0.26 8.31 -6.49
CA SER A 199 -0.15 6.99 -6.97
C SER A 199 1.02 6.16 -7.47
N GLU A 200 0.93 4.84 -7.34
CA GLU A 200 1.92 3.90 -7.88
C GLU A 200 2.15 4.11 -9.39
N GLU A 201 1.10 4.45 -10.14
CA GLU A 201 1.22 4.72 -11.58
C GLU A 201 2.19 5.89 -11.90
N LEU A 202 2.30 6.89 -11.00
CA LEU A 202 3.31 7.94 -11.15
C LEU A 202 4.72 7.45 -10.79
N GLU A 203 4.82 6.52 -9.85
CA GLU A 203 6.11 5.99 -9.39
C GLU A 203 6.83 5.17 -10.46
N LEU A 204 6.08 4.60 -11.41
CA LEU A 204 6.62 3.93 -12.61
C LEU A 204 7.34 4.90 -13.58
N ASP A 205 7.10 6.23 -13.48
CA ASP A 205 7.74 7.23 -14.31
C ASP A 205 8.88 7.94 -13.55
N ALA A 206 10.10 7.45 -13.73
CA ALA A 206 11.29 7.98 -13.04
C ALA A 206 11.58 9.45 -13.35
N GLU A 207 11.19 9.97 -14.53
CA GLU A 207 11.37 11.39 -14.87
C GLU A 207 10.33 12.24 -14.12
N MET A 208 9.11 11.74 -14.01
CA MET A 208 8.05 12.38 -13.23
C MET A 208 8.39 12.38 -11.75
N MET A 209 8.85 11.26 -11.20
CA MET A 209 9.26 11.18 -9.79
C MET A 209 10.38 12.17 -9.48
N LYS A 210 11.37 12.25 -10.36
CA LYS A 210 12.44 13.26 -10.22
C LYS A 210 11.89 14.69 -10.28
N TYR A 211 10.95 14.97 -11.17
CA TYR A 211 10.30 16.28 -11.27
C TYR A 211 9.54 16.65 -9.99
N LEU A 212 8.77 15.71 -9.43
CA LEU A 212 8.02 15.89 -8.19
C LEU A 212 8.98 16.16 -7.03
N ASP A 213 10.07 15.42 -6.96
CA ASP A 213 11.11 15.58 -5.95
C ASP A 213 11.79 16.96 -6.02
N ASP A 214 12.29 17.34 -7.18
CA ASP A 214 12.94 18.64 -7.43
C ASP A 214 11.98 19.81 -7.15
N SER A 215 10.66 19.59 -7.33
CA SER A 215 9.61 20.59 -7.11
C SER A 215 9.12 20.64 -5.66
N GLY A 216 9.53 19.69 -4.81
CA GLY A 216 9.08 19.57 -3.42
C GLY A 216 7.65 19.04 -3.30
N LEU A 217 7.10 18.41 -4.34
CA LEU A 217 5.79 17.74 -4.34
C LEU A 217 5.93 16.33 -3.76
N ARG A 218 6.14 16.28 -2.45
CA ARG A 218 6.26 15.04 -1.67
C ARG A 218 5.11 14.96 -0.64
N PRO A 219 4.78 13.79 -0.11
CA PRO A 219 3.85 13.68 1.01
C PRO A 219 4.20 14.68 2.14
N ASP A 220 3.17 15.19 2.80
CA ASP A 220 3.22 16.27 3.79
C ASP A 220 3.46 17.69 3.22
N ALA A 221 3.77 17.84 1.94
CA ALA A 221 3.91 19.16 1.34
C ALA A 221 2.58 19.92 1.35
N LYS A 222 2.64 21.21 1.75
CA LYS A 222 1.51 22.11 1.59
C LYS A 222 1.44 22.62 0.16
N VAL A 223 0.31 22.37 -0.50
CA VAL A 223 0.05 22.68 -1.90
C VAL A 223 -1.14 23.66 -1.98
N GLU A 224 -0.94 24.82 -2.58
CA GLU A 224 -1.99 25.81 -2.86
C GLU A 224 -2.24 25.88 -4.36
N LEU A 225 -3.47 25.66 -4.82
CA LEU A 225 -3.79 25.85 -6.23
C LEU A 225 -3.89 27.34 -6.56
N VAL A 226 -2.98 27.81 -7.39
CA VAL A 226 -2.91 29.21 -7.84
C VAL A 226 -3.76 29.43 -9.08
N HIS A 227 -3.68 28.52 -10.05
CA HIS A 227 -4.34 28.67 -11.33
C HIS A 227 -4.58 27.31 -11.99
N ARG A 228 -5.69 27.21 -12.71
CA ARG A 228 -6.00 26.09 -13.61
C ARG A 228 -6.12 26.65 -15.03
N ASP A 229 -5.38 26.10 -15.95
CA ASP A 229 -5.50 26.50 -17.34
C ASP A 229 -6.75 25.90 -18.00
N PRO A 230 -7.16 26.39 -19.18
CA PRO A 230 -8.34 25.88 -19.89
C PRO A 230 -8.23 24.42 -20.34
N HIS A 231 -7.03 23.83 -20.37
CA HIS A 231 -6.77 22.45 -20.73
C HIS A 231 -6.59 21.54 -19.50
N GLY A 232 -6.75 22.11 -18.29
CA GLY A 232 -6.76 21.40 -17.03
C GLY A 232 -5.38 21.27 -16.34
N ALA A 233 -4.30 21.78 -16.93
CA ALA A 233 -3.02 21.85 -16.23
C ALA A 233 -3.08 22.85 -15.08
N LEU A 234 -2.39 22.53 -13.99
CA LEU A 234 -2.42 23.29 -12.76
C LEU A 234 -1.12 24.06 -12.56
N THR A 235 -1.23 25.25 -11.99
CA THR A 235 -0.11 25.92 -11.33
C THR A 235 -0.38 25.91 -9.83
N VAL A 236 0.42 25.17 -9.10
CA VAL A 236 0.37 25.09 -7.64
C VAL A 236 1.52 25.85 -7.02
N ARG A 237 1.36 26.28 -5.77
CA ARG A 237 2.45 26.86 -4.97
C ARG A 237 2.87 25.84 -3.93
N VAL A 238 4.14 25.46 -3.97
CA VAL A 238 4.77 24.56 -3.00
C VAL A 238 5.93 25.31 -2.35
N ASN A 239 5.92 25.43 -1.03
CA ASN A 239 6.97 26.18 -0.30
C ASN A 239 7.23 27.59 -0.85
N GLY A 240 6.16 28.26 -1.33
CA GLY A 240 6.23 29.62 -1.88
C GLY A 240 6.62 29.69 -3.37
N THR A 241 7.04 28.57 -3.99
CA THR A 241 7.47 28.49 -5.39
C THR A 241 6.32 28.00 -6.27
N PRO A 242 6.03 28.63 -7.41
CA PRO A 242 5.05 28.11 -8.38
C PRO A 242 5.61 26.90 -9.11
N VAL A 243 4.81 25.85 -9.21
CA VAL A 243 5.12 24.56 -9.86
C VAL A 243 3.99 24.21 -10.83
N GLY A 244 4.32 23.82 -12.07
CA GLY A 244 3.36 23.35 -13.04
C GLY A 244 3.05 21.87 -12.83
N VAL A 245 1.78 21.49 -12.84
CA VAL A 245 1.35 20.08 -12.74
C VAL A 245 0.45 19.76 -13.90
N GLY A 246 0.89 18.86 -14.77
CA GLY A 246 0.09 18.38 -15.91
C GLY A 246 -1.14 17.59 -15.45
N THR A 247 -2.13 17.48 -16.32
CA THR A 247 -3.42 16.81 -16.02
C THR A 247 -3.23 15.36 -15.58
N PHE A 248 -2.28 14.64 -16.16
CA PHE A 248 -1.96 13.27 -15.81
C PHE A 248 -1.50 13.15 -14.36
N ALA A 249 -0.53 13.97 -13.96
CA ALA A 249 -0.02 13.98 -12.59
C ALA A 249 -1.06 14.53 -11.60
N ALA A 250 -1.80 15.58 -11.98
CA ALA A 250 -2.82 16.18 -11.11
C ALA A 250 -3.95 15.19 -10.70
N ALA A 251 -4.27 14.23 -11.56
CA ALA A 251 -5.25 13.18 -11.27
C ALA A 251 -4.67 12.04 -10.41
N ARG A 252 -3.36 12.02 -10.17
CA ARG A 252 -2.62 10.96 -9.45
C ARG A 252 -1.90 11.44 -8.19
N LEU A 253 -2.09 12.68 -7.85
CA LEU A 253 -1.67 13.28 -6.58
C LEU A 253 -2.90 13.44 -5.70
N PHE A 254 -2.87 12.88 -4.50
CA PHE A 254 -3.99 12.87 -3.58
C PHE A 254 -3.72 13.82 -2.41
N VAL A 255 -4.70 14.66 -2.12
CA VAL A 255 -4.59 15.73 -1.12
C VAL A 255 -5.71 15.66 -0.09
N SER A 256 -5.43 16.13 1.13
CA SER A 256 -6.40 16.30 2.22
C SER A 256 -6.40 17.74 2.75
N GLU A 257 -7.38 18.06 3.60
CA GLU A 257 -7.48 19.35 4.32
C GLU A 257 -6.40 19.50 5.40
#